data_a9bc96a54829342c658e7274e850fb2e
#
_entry.id   a9bc96a54829342c658e7274e850fb2e
#
_cell.length_a   1.000
_cell.length_b   1.000
_cell.length_c   1.000
_cell.angle_alpha   90.00
_cell.angle_beta   90.00
_cell.angle_gamma   90.00
#
_symmetry.space_group_name_H-M   'P 1'
#
loop_
_entity.id
_entity.type
_entity.pdbx_description
1 polymer ?
#
loop_
_entity_poly.entity_id
_entity_poly.type
_entity_poly.pdbx_seq_one_letter_code
_entity_poly.pdbx_strand_id
1 'polypeptide(L)'
;MASVKDIKTQINNLAALKQPPHQVREQNTQEDAINKSPQPIATTHEELNSFLKKLIPGKDYGNIPNVKKPILFKTGAQKILRFLDYRYSPQLVDKTIDVSSNLLAYTVKVSIIDKDSTIIVETLGSANSCESKFASRGLSSDNMLVEMAVKRALVTGVKEIISR
;
A
#
# COMPACT_ATOMS: atom_id res chain seq x y z
N MET A 1 -24.38 1.84 42.19
CA MET A 1 -23.02 1.37 41.83
C MET A 1 -23.10 -0.13 41.64
N ALA A 2 -23.01 -0.62 40.40
CA ALA A 2 -23.08 -2.08 40.13
C ALA A 2 -21.77 -2.76 40.58
N SER A 3 -21.88 -3.85 41.29
CA SER A 3 -20.75 -4.59 41.87
C SER A 3 -19.96 -5.31 40.77
N VAL A 4 -18.63 -5.41 40.96
CA VAL A 4 -17.71 -6.14 40.03
C VAL A 4 -18.13 -7.59 39.79
N LYS A 5 -18.94 -8.18 40.68
CA LYS A 5 -19.54 -9.52 40.52
C LYS A 5 -20.59 -9.59 39.40
N ASP A 6 -21.36 -8.50 39.20
CA ASP A 6 -22.42 -8.49 38.20
C ASP A 6 -21.87 -8.44 36.76
N ILE A 7 -20.71 -7.83 36.57
CA ILE A 7 -20.05 -7.72 35.27
C ILE A 7 -19.46 -9.07 34.83
N LYS A 8 -18.90 -9.87 35.75
CA LYS A 8 -18.40 -11.22 35.45
C LYS A 8 -19.49 -12.19 35.03
N THR A 9 -20.67 -12.09 35.63
CA THR A 9 -21.82 -12.96 35.32
C THR A 9 -22.37 -12.64 33.92
N GLN A 10 -22.38 -11.36 33.50
CA GLN A 10 -22.83 -10.98 32.18
C GLN A 10 -21.85 -11.42 31.05
N ILE A 11 -20.56 -11.41 31.30
CA ILE A 11 -19.54 -11.87 30.32
C ILE A 11 -19.65 -13.39 30.11
N ASN A 12 -19.90 -14.17 31.14
CA ASN A 12 -20.05 -15.65 31.03
C ASN A 12 -21.33 -16.03 30.27
N ASN A 13 -22.41 -15.29 30.40
CA ASN A 13 -23.64 -15.53 29.66
C ASN A 13 -23.57 -15.19 28.18
N LEU A 14 -22.70 -14.24 27.78
CA LEU A 14 -22.47 -13.94 26.36
C LEU A 14 -21.62 -15.00 25.63
N ALA A 15 -20.76 -15.72 26.35
CA ALA A 15 -19.94 -16.79 25.80
C ALA A 15 -20.72 -18.07 25.49
N ALA A 16 -21.86 -18.31 26.20
CA ALA A 16 -22.69 -19.48 26.02
C ALA A 16 -23.64 -19.46 24.82
N LEU A 17 -23.80 -18.29 24.15
CA LEU A 17 -24.77 -18.12 23.06
C LEU A 17 -24.18 -18.27 21.65
N LYS A 18 -22.92 -18.71 21.51
CA LYS A 18 -22.28 -18.86 20.18
C LYS A 18 -21.82 -20.31 19.93
N GLN A 19 -22.76 -21.25 19.92
CA GLN A 19 -22.51 -22.53 19.24
C GLN A 19 -23.74 -22.91 18.42
N PRO A 20 -23.65 -22.97 17.09
CA PRO A 20 -24.67 -23.58 16.25
C PRO A 20 -24.52 -25.11 16.27
N PRO A 21 -25.61 -25.87 16.12
CA PRO A 21 -25.59 -27.32 16.23
C PRO A 21 -24.99 -28.00 15.02
N HIS A 22 -24.19 -29.03 15.29
CA HIS A 22 -23.71 -30.00 14.30
C HIS A 22 -24.89 -30.68 13.59
N GLN A 23 -24.91 -30.60 12.28
CA GLN A 23 -25.59 -31.61 11.46
C GLN A 23 -24.56 -32.31 10.58
N VAL A 24 -24.36 -33.56 10.91
CA VAL A 24 -23.73 -34.59 10.09
C VAL A 24 -24.59 -34.82 8.86
N ARG A 25 -24.04 -34.71 7.69
CA ARG A 25 -24.51 -35.39 6.45
C ARG A 25 -23.32 -35.90 5.71
N GLU A 26 -23.11 -37.22 5.83
CA GLU A 26 -22.37 -38.00 4.84
C GLU A 26 -23.15 -38.00 3.52
N GLN A 27 -22.48 -37.79 2.41
CA GLN A 27 -22.45 -38.72 1.29
C GLN A 27 -21.77 -38.09 0.08
N ASN A 28 -20.65 -38.68 -0.26
CA ASN A 28 -20.30 -39.27 -1.58
C ASN A 28 -19.90 -38.38 -2.76
N THR A 29 -18.67 -38.68 -3.20
CA THR A 29 -18.18 -38.83 -4.58
C THR A 29 -18.04 -37.59 -5.40
N GLN A 30 -16.83 -37.06 -5.46
CA GLN A 30 -16.05 -36.94 -6.70
C GLN A 30 -14.66 -36.40 -6.34
N GLU A 31 -13.74 -37.35 -6.23
CA GLU A 31 -12.32 -37.09 -6.51
C GLU A 31 -12.26 -36.72 -7.99
N ASP A 32 -11.91 -35.47 -8.25
CA ASP A 32 -11.06 -35.02 -9.35
C ASP A 32 -11.18 -33.48 -9.44
N ALA A 33 -10.08 -32.88 -9.38
CA ALA A 33 -9.77 -31.50 -9.67
C ALA A 33 -9.45 -30.62 -8.48
N ILE A 34 -8.21 -30.16 -8.56
CA ILE A 34 -7.65 -28.99 -7.94
C ILE A 34 -6.94 -29.22 -6.59
N ASN A 35 -5.92 -30.06 -6.66
CA ASN A 35 -4.71 -29.81 -5.90
C ASN A 35 -3.77 -28.92 -6.75
N LYS A 36 -4.20 -27.69 -7.04
CA LYS A 36 -3.31 -26.61 -7.45
C LYS A 36 -2.97 -25.82 -6.22
N SER A 37 -2.03 -26.30 -5.44
CA SER A 37 -1.20 -25.48 -4.61
C SER A 37 -0.80 -24.23 -5.42
N PRO A 38 -1.04 -22.97 -4.93
CA PRO A 38 -0.52 -21.81 -5.63
C PRO A 38 1.01 -21.93 -5.62
N GLN A 39 1.57 -22.33 -6.77
CA GLN A 39 2.99 -22.26 -7.02
C GLN A 39 3.41 -20.79 -6.82
N PRO A 40 4.51 -20.50 -6.12
CA PRO A 40 5.05 -19.17 -6.12
C PRO A 40 5.36 -18.81 -7.56
N ILE A 41 4.60 -17.89 -8.12
CA ILE A 41 4.86 -17.33 -9.44
C ILE A 41 6.15 -16.52 -9.28
N ALA A 42 7.30 -17.14 -9.55
CA ALA A 42 8.50 -16.39 -9.85
C ALA A 42 8.18 -15.67 -11.15
N THR A 43 7.73 -14.42 -11.05
CA THR A 43 7.40 -13.58 -12.20
C THR A 43 8.67 -13.42 -13.01
N THR A 44 8.72 -14.03 -14.19
CA THR A 44 9.88 -13.94 -15.05
C THR A 44 10.04 -12.51 -15.56
N HIS A 45 11.25 -12.13 -15.93
CA HIS A 45 11.54 -10.81 -16.52
C HIS A 45 10.69 -10.56 -17.79
N GLU A 46 10.36 -11.61 -18.54
CA GLU A 46 9.52 -11.54 -19.72
C GLU A 46 8.05 -11.26 -19.40
N GLU A 47 7.52 -11.87 -18.35
CA GLU A 47 6.15 -11.63 -17.88
C GLU A 47 5.99 -10.20 -17.37
N LEU A 48 6.96 -9.68 -16.60
CA LEU A 48 6.98 -8.31 -16.16
C LEU A 48 7.02 -7.33 -17.36
N ASN A 49 7.90 -7.56 -18.32
CA ASN A 49 7.97 -6.74 -19.53
C ASN A 49 6.67 -6.78 -20.35
N SER A 50 6.04 -7.94 -20.44
CA SER A 50 4.74 -8.09 -21.10
C SER A 50 3.65 -7.32 -20.35
N PHE A 51 3.67 -7.34 -19.02
CA PHE A 51 2.75 -6.57 -18.19
C PHE A 51 2.98 -5.06 -18.33
N LEU A 52 4.23 -4.60 -18.31
CA LEU A 52 4.55 -3.17 -18.46
C LEU A 52 4.01 -2.58 -19.77
N LYS A 53 3.97 -3.35 -20.86
CA LYS A 53 3.36 -2.92 -22.14
C LYS A 53 1.85 -2.73 -22.05
N LYS A 54 1.17 -3.27 -21.04
CA LYS A 54 -0.29 -3.12 -20.82
C LYS A 54 -0.64 -1.89 -19.99
N LEU A 55 0.34 -1.14 -19.48
CA LEU A 55 0.10 0.11 -18.76
C LEU A 55 -0.45 1.18 -19.71
N ILE A 56 -1.41 1.95 -19.22
CA ILE A 56 -2.19 2.91 -20.03
C ILE A 56 -1.54 4.29 -19.96
N PRO A 57 -1.14 4.87 -21.11
CA PRO A 57 -0.66 6.25 -21.17
C PRO A 57 -1.71 7.24 -20.65
N GLY A 58 -1.28 8.28 -19.95
CA GLY A 58 -2.15 9.28 -19.33
C GLY A 58 -2.81 8.84 -18.02
N LYS A 59 -2.86 7.54 -17.74
CA LYS A 59 -3.44 6.99 -16.50
C LYS A 59 -2.40 6.35 -15.58
N ASP A 60 -1.53 5.53 -16.11
CA ASP A 60 -0.53 4.77 -15.36
C ASP A 60 0.87 5.39 -15.46
N TYR A 61 1.14 6.05 -16.57
CA TYR A 61 2.35 6.83 -16.80
C TYR A 61 2.07 7.96 -17.80
N GLY A 62 2.95 8.93 -17.89
CA GLY A 62 2.77 10.02 -18.85
C GLY A 62 3.80 11.13 -18.70
N ASN A 63 3.68 12.14 -19.56
CA ASN A 63 4.55 13.31 -19.53
C ASN A 63 4.02 14.35 -18.55
N ILE A 64 4.93 14.99 -17.84
CA ILE A 64 4.65 16.18 -17.04
C ILE A 64 5.35 17.37 -17.72
N PRO A 65 4.76 18.57 -17.68
CA PRO A 65 5.43 19.77 -18.15
C PRO A 65 6.86 19.87 -17.57
N ASN A 66 7.83 20.25 -18.40
CA ASN A 66 9.24 20.40 -18.06
C ASN A 66 10.01 19.11 -17.73
N VAL A 67 9.41 17.92 -17.94
CA VAL A 67 10.09 16.63 -17.79
C VAL A 67 10.21 15.95 -19.15
N LYS A 68 11.45 15.72 -19.60
CA LYS A 68 11.72 15.17 -20.96
C LYS A 68 11.28 13.71 -21.13
N LYS A 69 11.26 12.92 -20.05
CA LYS A 69 10.93 11.50 -20.11
C LYS A 69 9.57 11.24 -19.43
N PRO A 70 8.76 10.30 -19.93
CA PRO A 70 7.55 9.87 -19.25
C PRO A 70 7.85 9.40 -17.82
N ILE A 71 6.98 9.74 -16.89
CA ILE A 71 7.08 9.31 -15.50
C ILE A 71 5.98 8.32 -15.16
N LEU A 72 6.29 7.38 -14.27
CA LEU A 72 5.32 6.47 -13.69
C LEU A 72 4.42 7.23 -12.71
N PHE A 73 3.10 7.02 -12.78
CA PHE A 73 2.14 7.58 -11.84
C PHE A 73 1.87 6.59 -10.69
N LYS A 74 1.26 7.08 -9.60
CA LYS A 74 0.88 6.24 -8.45
C LYS A 74 0.03 5.03 -8.87
N THR A 75 -0.93 5.24 -9.79
CA THR A 75 -1.80 4.19 -10.32
C THR A 75 -1.02 3.09 -11.03
N GLY A 76 -0.06 3.45 -11.87
CA GLY A 76 0.83 2.50 -12.53
C GLY A 76 1.71 1.75 -11.54
N ALA A 77 2.31 2.47 -10.57
CA ALA A 77 3.11 1.86 -9.51
C ALA A 77 2.29 0.81 -8.72
N GLN A 78 1.06 1.15 -8.33
CA GLN A 78 0.19 0.22 -7.61
C GLN A 78 -0.22 -1.01 -8.45
N LYS A 79 -0.41 -0.86 -9.76
CA LYS A 79 -0.68 -1.98 -10.66
C LYS A 79 0.51 -2.93 -10.76
N ILE A 80 1.72 -2.38 -10.85
CA ILE A 80 2.96 -3.17 -10.89
C ILE A 80 3.12 -3.96 -9.59
N LEU A 81 2.93 -3.33 -8.43
CA LEU A 81 3.02 -4.03 -7.15
C LEU A 81 1.99 -5.17 -7.04
N ARG A 82 0.75 -4.95 -7.47
CA ARG A 82 -0.27 -6.00 -7.50
C ARG A 82 0.09 -7.15 -8.43
N PHE A 83 0.70 -6.85 -9.57
CA PHE A 83 1.16 -7.88 -10.50
C PHE A 83 2.28 -8.73 -9.90
N LEU A 84 3.18 -8.11 -9.11
CA LEU A 84 4.28 -8.80 -8.43
C LEU A 84 3.87 -9.45 -7.10
N ASP A 85 2.61 -9.31 -6.68
CA ASP A 85 2.10 -9.70 -5.36
C ASP A 85 2.89 -9.04 -4.21
N TYR A 86 3.28 -7.78 -4.41
CA TYR A 86 3.98 -6.98 -3.42
C TYR A 86 3.02 -5.99 -2.73
N ARG A 87 3.32 -5.72 -1.47
CA ARG A 87 2.64 -4.72 -0.64
C ARG A 87 3.59 -3.57 -0.34
N TYR A 88 3.05 -2.44 0.10
CA TYR A 88 3.88 -1.35 0.59
C TYR A 88 3.37 -0.82 1.93
N SER A 89 4.32 -0.38 2.77
CA SER A 89 4.06 0.20 4.07
C SER A 89 4.73 1.57 4.15
N PRO A 90 3.95 2.67 4.26
CA PRO A 90 4.49 4.00 4.49
C PRO A 90 4.76 4.23 5.97
N GLN A 91 5.87 4.89 6.29
CA GLN A 91 6.25 5.32 7.62
C GLN A 91 6.68 6.78 7.59
N LEU A 92 6.10 7.61 8.45
CA LEU A 92 6.57 8.98 8.64
C LEU A 92 7.95 8.95 9.29
N VAL A 93 8.92 9.61 8.64
CA VAL A 93 10.31 9.72 9.14
C VAL A 93 10.53 11.07 9.79
N ASP A 94 10.04 12.13 9.14
CA ASP A 94 10.21 13.50 9.63
C ASP A 94 9.02 14.37 9.29
N LYS A 95 8.73 15.32 10.19
CA LYS A 95 7.77 16.40 10.02
C LYS A 95 8.38 17.69 10.54
N THR A 96 8.61 18.64 9.66
CA THR A 96 9.09 19.97 9.99
C THR A 96 7.97 21.00 9.89
N ILE A 97 7.81 21.84 10.92
CA ILE A 97 6.85 22.96 10.95
C ILE A 97 7.62 24.21 11.34
N ASP A 98 7.57 25.22 10.49
CA ASP A 98 8.01 26.58 10.82
C ASP A 98 6.91 27.58 10.44
N VAL A 99 6.25 28.09 11.47
CA VAL A 99 5.12 29.03 11.31
C VAL A 99 5.60 30.35 10.75
N SER A 100 6.82 30.78 11.10
CA SER A 100 7.37 32.08 10.69
C SER A 100 7.62 32.14 9.20
N SER A 101 8.08 31.07 8.59
CA SER A 101 8.32 30.94 7.15
C SER A 101 7.16 30.27 6.39
N ASN A 102 6.05 29.99 7.08
CA ASN A 102 4.89 29.24 6.52
C ASN A 102 5.32 27.89 5.90
N LEU A 103 6.37 27.27 6.48
CA LEU A 103 6.93 26.01 6.03
C LEU A 103 6.29 24.83 6.76
N LEU A 104 5.81 23.90 5.99
CA LEU A 104 5.42 22.56 6.43
C LEU A 104 6.07 21.54 5.48
N ALA A 105 6.83 20.60 6.03
CA ALA A 105 7.51 19.59 5.23
C ALA A 105 7.31 18.20 5.85
N TYR A 106 7.22 17.19 4.97
CA TYR A 106 7.11 15.79 5.33
C TYR A 106 8.13 14.96 4.60
N THR A 107 8.77 14.03 5.32
CA THR A 107 9.57 12.96 4.75
C THR A 107 8.98 11.62 5.17
N VAL A 108 8.66 10.80 4.18
CA VAL A 108 8.07 9.47 4.36
C VAL A 108 8.99 8.43 3.76
N LYS A 109 9.21 7.34 4.51
CA LYS A 109 9.83 6.11 4.04
C LYS A 109 8.72 5.18 3.55
N VAL A 110 8.92 4.55 2.40
CA VAL A 110 8.06 3.46 1.92
C VAL A 110 8.89 2.20 1.81
N SER A 111 8.49 1.16 2.53
CA SER A 111 9.04 -0.18 2.41
C SER A 111 8.14 -0.99 1.48
N ILE A 112 8.69 -1.55 0.41
CA ILE A 112 8.00 -2.51 -0.47
C ILE A 112 8.37 -3.90 -0.02
N ILE A 113 7.36 -4.73 0.17
CA ILE A 113 7.43 -6.00 0.90
C ILE A 113 6.79 -7.07 0.04
N ASP A 114 7.43 -8.23 -0.08
CA ASP A 114 6.89 -9.38 -0.78
C ASP A 114 5.81 -10.14 0.05
N LYS A 115 5.30 -11.23 -0.50
CA LYS A 115 4.33 -12.11 0.14
C LYS A 115 4.87 -12.75 1.43
N ASP A 116 6.18 -12.98 1.52
CA ASP A 116 6.85 -13.61 2.65
C ASP A 116 7.28 -12.60 3.74
N SER A 117 6.81 -11.35 3.59
CA SER A 117 7.13 -10.21 4.47
C SER A 117 8.60 -9.78 4.43
N THR A 118 9.33 -10.13 3.36
CA THR A 118 10.70 -9.67 3.13
C THR A 118 10.68 -8.27 2.52
N ILE A 119 11.50 -7.37 3.04
CA ILE A 119 11.66 -6.03 2.47
C ILE A 119 12.49 -6.13 1.19
N ILE A 120 11.90 -5.80 0.07
CA ILE A 120 12.54 -5.82 -1.26
C ILE A 120 13.30 -4.52 -1.52
N VAL A 121 12.69 -3.38 -1.15
CA VAL A 121 13.28 -2.05 -1.30
C VAL A 121 12.67 -1.09 -0.29
N GLU A 122 13.49 -0.14 0.17
CA GLU A 122 13.04 0.99 0.98
C GLU A 122 13.45 2.30 0.30
N THR A 123 12.53 3.24 0.21
CA THR A 123 12.75 4.53 -0.43
C THR A 123 12.17 5.68 0.37
N LEU A 124 12.76 6.85 0.23
CA LEU A 124 12.29 8.08 0.84
C LEU A 124 11.60 8.97 -0.20
N GLY A 125 10.59 9.68 0.25
CA GLY A 125 9.92 10.73 -0.51
C GLY A 125 9.61 11.91 0.40
N SER A 126 9.86 13.12 -0.08
CA SER A 126 9.60 14.35 0.66
C SER A 126 8.71 15.28 -0.13
N ALA A 127 7.93 16.11 0.58
CA ALA A 127 7.13 17.20 0.02
C ALA A 127 7.06 18.34 1.04
N ASN A 128 6.98 19.58 0.55
CA ASN A 128 6.88 20.75 1.40
C ASN A 128 5.92 21.81 0.83
N SER A 129 5.47 22.70 1.72
CA SER A 129 4.52 23.76 1.39
C SER A 129 5.07 24.87 0.50
N CYS A 130 6.41 25.00 0.38
CA CYS A 130 7.05 26.00 -0.46
C CYS A 130 7.07 25.58 -1.96
N GLU A 131 6.74 24.33 -2.27
CA GLU A 131 6.59 23.92 -3.66
C GLU A 131 5.46 24.70 -4.33
N SER A 132 5.66 25.15 -5.58
CA SER A 132 4.70 26.01 -6.32
C SER A 132 3.26 25.47 -6.30
N LYS A 133 3.11 24.16 -6.30
CA LYS A 133 1.82 23.47 -6.24
C LYS A 133 1.08 23.68 -4.91
N PHE A 134 1.79 23.92 -3.81
CA PHE A 134 1.26 24.01 -2.45
C PHE A 134 1.41 25.42 -1.85
N ALA A 135 2.21 26.28 -2.45
CA ALA A 135 2.58 27.59 -1.91
C ALA A 135 1.37 28.47 -1.55
N SER A 136 0.28 28.40 -2.32
CA SER A 136 -0.97 29.15 -2.04
C SER A 136 -1.75 28.65 -0.80
N ARG A 137 -1.45 27.44 -0.32
CA ARG A 137 -2.13 26.82 0.83
C ARG A 137 -1.29 26.83 2.10
N GLY A 138 0.04 26.93 1.98
CA GLY A 138 0.96 26.95 3.11
C GLY A 138 0.71 25.80 4.09
N LEU A 139 0.56 26.12 5.38
CA LEU A 139 0.32 25.14 6.45
C LEU A 139 -1.00 24.36 6.28
N SER A 140 -1.97 24.85 5.51
CA SER A 140 -3.22 24.14 5.25
C SER A 140 -3.10 22.98 4.25
N SER A 141 -1.89 22.70 3.75
CA SER A 141 -1.61 21.61 2.80
C SER A 141 -1.23 20.27 3.43
N ASP A 142 -1.38 20.10 4.74
CA ASP A 142 -0.92 18.97 5.55
C ASP A 142 -1.17 17.60 4.87
N ASN A 143 -2.43 17.19 4.71
CA ASN A 143 -2.76 15.90 4.11
C ASN A 143 -2.22 15.75 2.69
N MET A 144 -2.23 16.83 1.90
CA MET A 144 -1.75 16.79 0.52
C MET A 144 -0.24 16.57 0.45
N LEU A 145 0.52 17.14 1.41
CA LEU A 145 1.97 16.96 1.49
C LEU A 145 2.33 15.53 1.90
N VAL A 146 1.64 14.96 2.89
CA VAL A 146 1.84 13.55 3.28
C VAL A 146 1.56 12.62 2.09
N GLU A 147 0.43 12.79 1.41
CA GLU A 147 0.10 11.98 0.23
C GLU A 147 1.13 12.13 -0.89
N MET A 148 1.66 13.34 -1.09
CA MET A 148 2.68 13.58 -2.11
C MET A 148 4.02 12.94 -1.73
N ALA A 149 4.43 13.00 -0.47
CA ALA A 149 5.64 12.33 0.03
C ALA A 149 5.53 10.81 -0.16
N VAL A 150 4.41 10.20 0.26
CA VAL A 150 4.14 8.76 0.05
C VAL A 150 4.17 8.41 -1.45
N LYS A 151 3.51 9.21 -2.30
CA LYS A 151 3.50 8.97 -3.75
C LYS A 151 4.90 8.98 -4.33
N ARG A 152 5.75 9.93 -3.93
CA ARG A 152 7.13 10.06 -4.42
C ARG A 152 7.97 8.85 -4.02
N ALA A 153 7.92 8.46 -2.73
CA ALA A 153 8.62 7.28 -2.23
C ALA A 153 8.17 6.01 -2.97
N LEU A 154 6.86 5.77 -3.06
CA LEU A 154 6.29 4.59 -3.72
C LEU A 154 6.74 4.47 -5.18
N VAL A 155 6.61 5.56 -5.96
CA VAL A 155 6.99 5.55 -7.38
C VAL A 155 8.49 5.33 -7.55
N THR A 156 9.32 5.88 -6.68
CA THR A 156 10.78 5.65 -6.68
C THR A 156 11.10 4.18 -6.41
N GLY A 157 10.50 3.58 -5.37
CA GLY A 157 10.73 2.18 -5.05
C GLY A 157 10.30 1.22 -6.16
N VAL A 158 9.15 1.47 -6.79
CA VAL A 158 8.71 0.64 -7.92
C VAL A 158 9.65 0.79 -9.12
N LYS A 159 10.16 2.00 -9.41
CA LYS A 159 11.15 2.19 -10.47
C LYS A 159 12.44 1.41 -10.20
N GLU A 160 12.91 1.36 -8.97
CA GLU A 160 14.09 0.57 -8.60
C GLU A 160 13.86 -0.93 -8.82
N ILE A 161 12.66 -1.44 -8.51
CA ILE A 161 12.32 -2.84 -8.74
C ILE A 161 12.32 -3.19 -10.23
N ILE A 162 11.71 -2.38 -11.08
CA ILE A 162 11.61 -2.66 -12.51
C ILE A 162 12.89 -2.37 -13.29
N SER A 163 13.88 -1.74 -12.69
CA SER A 163 15.19 -1.45 -13.30
C SER A 163 16.26 -2.50 -12.98
N ARG A 164 15.97 -3.44 -12.11
CA ARG A 164 16.84 -4.59 -11.77
C ARG A 164 16.72 -5.69 -12.80
#